data_d5449872229b5a80126f7cc571b2d9be
#
_entry.id   d5449872229b5a80126f7cc571b2d9be
#
_cell.length_a   1.000
_cell.length_b   1.000
_cell.length_c   1.000
_cell.angle_alpha   90.00
_cell.angle_beta   90.00
_cell.angle_gamma   90.00
#
_symmetry.space_group_name_H-M   'P 1'
#
loop_
_entity.id
_entity.type
_entity.pdbx_description
1 polymer ?
#
loop_
_entity_poly.entity_id
_entity_poly.type
_entity_poly.pdbx_seq_one_letter_code
_entity_poly.pdbx_strand_id
1 'polypeptide(L)'
;MSEETYPGWYSFIKENHGQFIGALEQLGEAVRKAGPLDEKTSQLIQLAAAAAIRSEGAVHSHARRALKAGAEPEEIYHTLILLTSTIGFSNTSAAMSWVYDVLGEGKG
;
A
#
# COMPACT_ATOMS: atom_id res chain seq x y z
N MET A 1 -19.25 -0.11 -2.34
CA MET A 1 -18.80 -0.04 -2.11
C MET A 1 -18.04 0.30 -2.37
N SER A 2 -17.72 0.55 -2.29
CA SER A 2 -17.05 0.91 -2.47
C SER A 2 -16.14 0.40 -2.62
N GLU A 3 -15.73 0.23 -3.28
CA GLU A 3 -14.96 -0.34 -3.31
C GLU A 3 -13.83 -0.05 -2.92
N GLU A 4 -13.39 0.85 -2.98
CA GLU A 4 -12.37 1.08 -2.37
C GLU A 4 -12.54 0.72 -1.18
N THR A 5 -13.16 -0.10 -1.02
CA THR A 5 -13.47 -0.58 0.23
C THR A 5 -12.34 -1.30 0.82
N TYR A 6 -12.36 -1.37 2.11
CA TYR A 6 -11.37 -2.12 2.84
C TYR A 6 -11.57 -3.60 2.64
N PRO A 7 -10.51 -4.39 2.74
CA PRO A 7 -10.67 -5.84 2.78
C PRO A 7 -11.64 -6.23 3.87
N GLY A 8 -12.31 -7.34 3.69
CA GLY A 8 -13.31 -7.79 4.65
C GLY A 8 -12.77 -7.93 6.05
N TRP A 9 -11.54 -8.43 6.18
CA TRP A 9 -10.95 -8.59 7.50
C TRP A 9 -10.74 -7.25 8.20
N TYR A 10 -10.25 -6.26 7.44
CA TYR A 10 -10.03 -4.94 8.02
C TYR A 10 -11.36 -4.33 8.48
N SER A 11 -12.40 -4.48 7.67
CA SER A 11 -13.73 -3.99 8.03
C SER A 11 -14.23 -4.66 9.29
N PHE A 12 -14.00 -5.96 9.42
CA PHE A 12 -14.39 -6.68 10.62
C PHE A 12 -13.71 -6.08 11.86
N ILE A 13 -12.39 -5.84 11.78
CA ILE A 13 -11.68 -5.29 12.91
C ILE A 13 -12.19 -3.89 13.22
N LYS A 14 -12.43 -3.11 12.20
CA LYS A 14 -12.88 -1.74 12.40
C LYS A 14 -14.22 -1.70 13.09
N GLU A 15 -15.13 -2.59 12.71
CA GLU A 15 -16.47 -2.64 13.29
C GLU A 15 -16.45 -3.18 14.71
N ASN A 16 -15.60 -4.14 14.98
CA ASN A 16 -15.62 -4.82 16.26
C ASN A 16 -14.58 -4.32 17.25
N HIS A 17 -13.58 -3.58 16.75
CA HIS A 17 -12.49 -3.08 17.59
C HIS A 17 -12.18 -1.65 17.15
N GLY A 18 -13.21 -0.81 17.15
CA GLY A 18 -13.10 0.54 16.60
C GLY A 18 -12.10 1.43 17.28
N GLN A 19 -11.98 1.30 18.61
CA GLN A 19 -11.03 2.12 19.33
C GLN A 19 -9.60 1.77 18.94
N PHE A 20 -9.34 0.47 18.79
CA PHE A 20 -8.03 -0.01 18.39
C PHE A 20 -7.69 0.50 16.99
N ILE A 21 -8.60 0.30 16.03
CA ILE A 21 -8.34 0.72 14.67
C ILE A 21 -8.31 2.24 14.56
N GLY A 22 -9.13 2.94 15.35
CA GLY A 22 -9.09 4.39 15.36
C GLY A 22 -7.73 4.92 15.79
N ALA A 23 -7.13 4.31 16.81
CA ALA A 23 -5.81 4.71 17.25
C ALA A 23 -4.76 4.42 16.19
N LEU A 24 -4.89 3.28 15.51
CA LEU A 24 -3.96 2.93 14.44
C LEU A 24 -4.05 3.92 13.29
N GLU A 25 -5.25 4.32 12.92
CA GLU A 25 -5.42 5.28 11.83
C GLU A 25 -4.86 6.64 12.22
N GLN A 26 -5.01 7.03 13.49
CA GLN A 26 -4.42 8.27 13.96
C GLN A 26 -2.90 8.21 13.92
N LEU A 27 -2.33 7.08 14.31
CA LEU A 27 -0.89 6.90 14.22
C LEU A 27 -0.42 7.05 12.78
N GLY A 28 -1.12 6.40 11.85
CA GLY A 28 -0.75 6.50 10.44
C GLY A 28 -0.76 7.93 9.95
N GLU A 29 -1.78 8.69 10.35
CA GLU A 29 -1.86 10.08 9.95
C GLU A 29 -0.73 10.90 10.55
N ALA A 30 -0.44 10.67 11.82
CA ALA A 30 0.62 11.42 12.50
C ALA A 30 1.99 11.17 11.86
N VAL A 31 2.29 9.90 11.53
CA VAL A 31 3.59 9.62 10.96
C VAL A 31 3.72 10.19 9.54
N ARG A 32 2.63 10.22 8.78
CA ARG A 32 2.69 10.78 7.44
C ARG A 32 2.87 12.30 7.46
N LYS A 33 2.38 12.95 8.51
CA LYS A 33 2.51 14.40 8.64
C LYS A 33 3.75 14.84 9.37
N ALA A 34 4.57 13.89 9.80
CA ALA A 34 5.72 14.20 10.65
C ALA A 34 6.88 14.85 9.93
N GLY A 35 6.84 14.92 8.63
CA GLY A 35 7.98 15.50 7.91
C GLY A 35 7.58 15.96 6.51
N PRO A 36 8.57 16.36 5.73
CA PRO A 36 8.33 17.05 4.46
C PRO A 36 8.03 16.15 3.26
N LEU A 37 8.05 14.83 3.41
CA LEU A 37 7.78 13.96 2.28
C LEU A 37 6.30 14.05 1.94
N ASP A 38 5.99 14.23 0.68
CA ASP A 38 4.61 14.41 0.28
C ASP A 38 3.86 13.07 0.32
N GLU A 39 2.56 13.16 0.14
CA GLU A 39 1.73 11.98 0.31
C GLU A 39 2.06 10.89 -0.70
N LYS A 40 2.26 11.25 -1.95
CA LYS A 40 2.59 10.26 -2.97
C LYS A 40 3.88 9.52 -2.63
N THR A 41 4.94 10.27 -2.31
CA THR A 41 6.21 9.67 -1.96
C THR A 41 6.07 8.79 -0.72
N SER A 42 5.31 9.28 0.26
CA SER A 42 5.09 8.54 1.49
C SER A 42 4.45 7.19 1.21
N GLN A 43 3.44 7.17 0.35
CA GLN A 43 2.77 5.91 0.06
C GLN A 43 3.66 4.95 -0.73
N LEU A 44 4.48 5.48 -1.62
CA LEU A 44 5.40 4.62 -2.37
C LEU A 44 6.46 4.01 -1.45
N ILE A 45 6.94 4.79 -0.47
CA ILE A 45 7.90 4.27 0.50
C ILE A 45 7.27 3.15 1.33
N GLN A 46 6.05 3.37 1.79
CA GLN A 46 5.37 2.38 2.61
C GLN A 46 5.03 1.13 1.80
N LEU A 47 4.73 1.32 0.52
CA LEU A 47 4.53 0.19 -0.39
C LEU A 47 5.79 -0.66 -0.47
N ALA A 48 6.94 -0.01 -0.62
CA ALA A 48 8.20 -0.73 -0.69
C ALA A 48 8.46 -1.53 0.59
N ALA A 49 8.21 -0.91 1.73
CA ALA A 49 8.40 -1.59 3.00
C ALA A 49 7.45 -2.79 3.15
N ALA A 50 6.20 -2.60 2.72
CA ALA A 50 5.23 -3.68 2.78
C ALA A 50 5.65 -4.85 1.90
N ALA A 51 6.19 -4.55 0.73
CA ALA A 51 6.69 -5.61 -0.17
C ALA A 51 7.82 -6.36 0.49
N ALA A 52 8.73 -5.64 1.13
CA ALA A 52 9.91 -6.26 1.74
C ALA A 52 9.54 -7.20 2.87
N ILE A 53 8.52 -6.87 3.64
CA ILE A 53 8.10 -7.76 4.72
C ILE A 53 7.02 -8.75 4.25
N ARG A 54 6.74 -8.78 2.95
CA ARG A 54 5.82 -9.71 2.32
C ARG A 54 4.42 -9.63 2.88
N SER A 55 3.95 -8.42 3.11
CA SER A 55 2.61 -8.19 3.63
C SER A 55 1.68 -7.86 2.48
N GLU A 56 0.98 -8.87 1.98
CA GLU A 56 0.12 -8.70 0.83
C GLU A 56 -0.95 -7.64 1.06
N GLY A 57 -1.60 -7.70 2.23
CA GLY A 57 -2.65 -6.73 2.53
C GLY A 57 -2.12 -5.30 2.56
N ALA A 58 -0.92 -5.11 3.11
CA ALA A 58 -0.33 -3.77 3.15
C ALA A 58 0.09 -3.30 1.77
N VAL A 59 0.57 -4.23 0.92
CA VAL A 59 0.89 -3.89 -0.46
C VAL A 59 -0.36 -3.41 -1.17
N HIS A 60 -1.47 -4.13 -1.03
CA HIS A 60 -2.73 -3.71 -1.64
C HIS A 60 -3.15 -2.32 -1.15
N SER A 61 -3.07 -2.11 0.16
CA SER A 61 -3.52 -0.85 0.75
C SER A 61 -2.68 0.33 0.27
N HIS A 62 -1.36 0.18 0.31
CA HIS A 62 -0.50 1.30 -0.07
C HIS A 62 -0.51 1.54 -1.57
N ALA A 63 -0.72 0.51 -2.37
CA ALA A 63 -0.88 0.71 -3.81
C ALA A 63 -2.13 1.56 -4.10
N ARG A 64 -3.25 1.23 -3.45
CA ARG A 64 -4.47 2.02 -3.63
C ARG A 64 -4.28 3.45 -3.18
N ARG A 65 -3.62 3.64 -2.05
CA ARG A 65 -3.41 4.99 -1.52
C ARG A 65 -2.45 5.78 -2.39
N ALA A 66 -1.45 5.11 -2.97
CA ALA A 66 -0.53 5.79 -3.87
C ALA A 66 -1.28 6.30 -5.10
N LEU A 67 -2.19 5.49 -5.65
CA LEU A 67 -3.00 5.95 -6.77
C LEU A 67 -3.82 7.17 -6.39
N LYS A 68 -4.44 7.15 -5.22
CA LYS A 68 -5.23 8.29 -4.77
C LYS A 68 -4.37 9.54 -4.59
N ALA A 69 -3.11 9.35 -4.23
CA ALA A 69 -2.20 10.47 -4.03
C ALA A 69 -1.58 10.95 -5.34
N GLY A 70 -1.97 10.36 -6.46
CA GLY A 70 -1.52 10.83 -7.76
C GLY A 70 -0.42 10.02 -8.40
N ALA A 71 -0.05 8.89 -7.84
CA ALA A 71 0.96 8.05 -8.46
C ALA A 71 0.38 7.40 -9.71
N GLU A 72 1.21 7.33 -10.75
CA GLU A 72 0.84 6.59 -11.94
C GLU A 72 1.14 5.12 -11.72
N PRO A 73 0.41 4.23 -12.41
CA PRO A 73 0.73 2.80 -12.29
C PRO A 73 2.19 2.49 -12.53
N GLU A 74 2.81 3.17 -13.48
CA GLU A 74 4.23 2.94 -13.74
C GLU A 74 5.10 3.28 -12.56
N GLU A 75 4.74 4.31 -11.81
CA GLU A 75 5.51 4.69 -10.64
C GLU A 75 5.40 3.64 -9.56
N ILE A 76 4.23 3.04 -9.44
CA ILE A 76 4.00 2.02 -8.44
C ILE A 76 4.83 0.77 -8.78
N TYR A 77 4.78 0.33 -10.03
CA TYR A 77 5.59 -0.82 -10.43
C TYR A 77 7.07 -0.53 -10.33
N HIS A 78 7.49 0.69 -10.71
CA HIS A 78 8.89 1.04 -10.64
C HIS A 78 9.40 1.01 -9.20
N THR A 79 8.58 1.43 -8.25
CA THR A 79 8.93 1.35 -6.85
C THR A 79 9.33 -0.08 -6.47
N LEU A 80 8.55 -1.05 -6.94
CA LEU A 80 8.84 -2.44 -6.63
C LEU A 80 10.04 -2.98 -7.41
N ILE A 81 10.15 -2.57 -8.66
CA ILE A 81 11.28 -3.00 -9.48
C ILE A 81 12.60 -2.57 -8.86
N LEU A 82 12.64 -1.38 -8.26
CA LEU A 82 13.84 -0.89 -7.59
C LEU A 82 14.32 -1.81 -6.47
N LEU A 83 13.43 -2.61 -5.93
CA LEU A 83 13.77 -3.45 -4.79
C LEU A 83 14.47 -4.75 -5.19
N THR A 84 14.54 -5.04 -6.49
CA THR A 84 14.99 -6.34 -6.94
C THR A 84 16.37 -6.71 -6.40
N SER A 85 17.28 -5.74 -6.37
CA SER A 85 18.63 -6.03 -5.88
C SER A 85 18.71 -6.09 -4.36
N THR A 86 17.64 -5.69 -3.69
CA THR A 86 17.62 -5.69 -2.22
C THR A 86 16.90 -6.91 -1.67
N ILE A 87 15.74 -7.24 -2.23
CA ILE A 87 14.93 -8.33 -1.68
C ILE A 87 14.82 -9.53 -2.63
N GLY A 88 15.40 -9.44 -3.81
CA GLY A 88 15.41 -10.56 -4.75
C GLY A 88 14.21 -10.58 -5.67
N PHE A 89 14.37 -11.23 -6.83
CA PHE A 89 13.33 -11.23 -7.84
C PHE A 89 12.05 -11.93 -7.38
N SER A 90 12.17 -13.03 -6.64
CA SER A 90 10.97 -13.75 -6.22
C SER A 90 10.05 -12.87 -5.38
N ASN A 91 10.65 -12.13 -4.45
CA ASN A 91 9.85 -11.24 -3.60
C ASN A 91 9.30 -10.06 -4.39
N THR A 92 10.09 -9.51 -5.30
CA THR A 92 9.63 -8.41 -6.15
C THR A 92 8.47 -8.88 -7.03
N SER A 93 8.61 -10.05 -7.62
CA SER A 93 7.58 -10.59 -8.50
C SER A 93 6.27 -10.81 -7.75
N ALA A 94 6.37 -11.36 -6.54
CA ALA A 94 5.16 -11.56 -5.73
C ALA A 94 4.48 -10.23 -5.46
N ALA A 95 5.25 -9.23 -5.05
CA ALA A 95 4.66 -7.93 -4.76
C ALA A 95 4.02 -7.31 -5.99
N MET A 96 4.66 -7.48 -7.15
CA MET A 96 4.08 -6.95 -8.39
C MET A 96 2.76 -7.63 -8.72
N SER A 97 2.66 -8.92 -8.45
CA SER A 97 1.40 -9.62 -8.71
C SER A 97 0.30 -9.10 -7.78
N TRP A 98 0.65 -8.75 -6.56
CA TRP A 98 -0.34 -8.18 -5.63
C TRP A 98 -0.77 -6.78 -6.06
N VAL A 99 0.17 -5.99 -6.58
CA VAL A 99 -0.19 -4.68 -7.13
C VAL A 99 -1.11 -4.86 -8.33
N TYR A 100 -0.81 -5.85 -9.17
CA TYR A 100 -1.63 -6.12 -10.33
C TYR A 100 -3.09 -6.41 -9.91
N ASP A 101 -3.28 -7.12 -8.79
CA ASP A 101 -4.62 -7.39 -8.29
C ASP A 101 -5.39 -6.11 -8.03
N VAL A 102 -4.69 -5.04 -7.63
CA VAL A 102 -5.33 -3.77 -7.33
C VAL A 102 -5.52 -2.92 -8.57
N LEU A 103 -4.51 -2.88 -9.43
CA LEU A 103 -4.54 -2.01 -10.60
C LEU A 103 -5.26 -2.62 -11.80
N GLY A 104 -5.42 -3.92 -11.77
CA GLY A 104 -6.01 -4.61 -12.88
C GLY A 104 -5.02 -4.77 -14.00
N GLU A 105 -5.50 -5.23 -15.16
CA GLU A 105 -4.61 -5.45 -16.23
C GLU A 105 -4.23 -4.21 -16.83
N GLY A 106 -4.01 -3.31 -16.09
CA GLY A 106 -3.60 -2.11 -16.58
C GLY A 106 -4.70 -1.36 -17.04
N LYS A 107 -5.62 -1.75 -16.79
CA LYS A 107 -6.52 -1.11 -17.13
C LYS A 107 -6.40 -0.17 -16.77
N GLY A 108 -5.94 -0.55 -16.69
CA GLY A 108 -5.68 0.50 -16.57
C GLY A 108 -6.01 0.79 -16.71
#